data_0c42ce54b50c39032d4b26a1eeef2fdd
#
_entry.id   0c42ce54b50c39032d4b26a1eeef2fdd
#
_cell.length_a   1.000
_cell.length_b   1.000
_cell.length_c   1.000
_cell.angle_alpha   90.00
_cell.angle_beta   90.00
_cell.angle_gamma   90.00
#
_symmetry.space_group_name_H-M   'P 1'
#
loop_
_entity.id
_entity.type
_entity.pdbx_description
1 polymer ?
#
loop_
_entity_poly.entity_id
_entity_poly.type
_entity_poly.pdbx_seq_one_letter_code
_entity_poly.pdbx_strand_id
1 'polypeptide(L)'
;MKITRAVATWPTATSPYPKLVMAKAKTLYTCTECGASEPKWQGQCPGCLAWNTLVETLEETVSTNRYANKFDGLTQSASLQKISSIQAADIARQATGISEFDRVLGGGLVEGGVVLIGGDPGIGKSTLLLQVLCHLGRSAQAIYVSGEESPQQIAMRAKRLGLDASEVELLAEINLEKILATLQTHKPNIAVIDSIQTVYSEALTSAPGSVAQVRECSAQLTRLAKQLGITVILVGHVTKDGTLAGPRVLEHIVDTVLYFEGDQNSSFRLIRAFKNRFGAVNELGVFAMTEKGLREVANPSALFLSHHDSQVAGSCITVTMEGTRPLLIEIQALVDESHAPSPKRLCVGLEQNRLAMLLAVLHRHAGIPCFDQDVFINAVGGVKIAEPAVDLAVILSIVSSLKNKPLDNKLIVFGEVGLAGEVRPVQGGQMRLKEAAKLGFTRAIVPKSNAPKTKIAGLEVIAVERLEQALNQLRNA
;
A
#
# COMPACT_ATOMS: atom_id res chain seq x y z
N MET A 1 -9.28 -21.31 91.21
CA MET A 1 -10.37 -20.61 90.50
C MET A 1 -10.12 -20.83 88.98
N LYS A 2 -10.80 -21.85 88.40
CA LYS A 2 -10.62 -22.25 86.98
C LYS A 2 -11.75 -21.58 86.16
N ILE A 3 -11.41 -20.77 85.24
CA ILE A 3 -12.33 -20.14 84.28
C ILE A 3 -12.42 -21.02 83.02
N THR A 4 -13.59 -21.64 82.88
CA THR A 4 -13.94 -22.46 81.73
C THR A 4 -14.46 -21.52 80.62
N ARG A 5 -13.79 -21.48 79.45
CA ARG A 5 -14.27 -20.79 78.24
C ARG A 5 -15.20 -21.71 77.45
N ALA A 6 -16.46 -21.30 77.31
CA ALA A 6 -17.42 -21.93 76.40
C ALA A 6 -17.13 -21.57 74.96
N VAL A 7 -16.99 -22.59 74.12
CA VAL A 7 -16.86 -22.42 72.64
C VAL A 7 -18.25 -22.51 72.05
N ALA A 8 -18.73 -21.42 71.47
CA ALA A 8 -19.98 -21.38 70.72
C ALA A 8 -19.77 -21.97 69.31
N THR A 9 -20.46 -23.06 69.02
CA THR A 9 -20.51 -23.67 67.66
C THR A 9 -21.62 -22.99 66.85
N TRP A 10 -21.23 -22.41 65.69
CA TRP A 10 -22.18 -21.89 64.73
C TRP A 10 -22.69 -23.00 63.80
N PRO A 11 -23.94 -23.00 63.37
CA PRO A 11 -24.48 -24.02 62.47
C PRO A 11 -23.96 -23.75 61.06
N THR A 12 -23.47 -24.79 60.35
CA THR A 12 -23.08 -24.79 58.97
C THR A 12 -24.30 -24.59 58.08
N ALA A 13 -24.35 -23.38 57.44
CA ALA A 13 -25.34 -23.11 56.41
C ALA A 13 -24.94 -23.83 55.10
N THR A 14 -25.79 -24.75 54.66
CA THR A 14 -25.71 -25.39 53.35
C THR A 14 -26.05 -24.35 52.25
N SER A 15 -25.05 -23.95 51.45
CA SER A 15 -25.22 -23.06 50.32
C SER A 15 -26.01 -23.74 49.18
N PRO A 16 -27.07 -23.10 48.63
CA PRO A 16 -27.88 -23.66 47.53
C PRO A 16 -27.30 -23.36 46.14
N TYR A 17 -26.02 -22.97 46.02
CA TYR A 17 -25.43 -22.71 44.71
C TYR A 17 -24.77 -23.96 44.13
N PRO A 18 -25.07 -24.34 42.86
CA PRO A 18 -24.41 -25.47 42.22
C PRO A 18 -22.92 -25.13 42.02
N LYS A 19 -22.06 -26.09 42.39
CA LYS A 19 -20.63 -26.00 42.10
C LYS A 19 -20.41 -25.85 40.60
N LEU A 20 -19.97 -24.66 40.16
CA LEU A 20 -19.42 -24.49 38.81
C LEU A 20 -18.14 -25.34 38.70
N VAL A 21 -18.23 -26.41 37.92
CA VAL A 21 -17.06 -27.16 37.46
C VAL A 21 -16.38 -26.28 36.46
N MET A 22 -15.30 -25.59 36.84
CA MET A 22 -14.45 -24.89 35.91
C MET A 22 -13.76 -25.93 35.00
N ALA A 23 -14.12 -25.96 33.74
CA ALA A 23 -13.38 -26.68 32.73
C ALA A 23 -11.95 -26.11 32.68
N LYS A 24 -10.92 -26.96 32.69
CA LYS A 24 -9.51 -26.54 32.51
C LYS A 24 -9.39 -25.83 31.19
N ALA A 25 -8.99 -24.56 31.23
CA ALA A 25 -8.63 -23.80 30.01
C ALA A 25 -7.50 -24.54 29.29
N LYS A 26 -7.67 -24.80 28.01
CA LYS A 26 -6.65 -25.36 27.13
C LYS A 26 -5.76 -24.24 26.62
N THR A 27 -4.46 -24.40 26.73
CA THR A 27 -3.48 -23.45 26.21
C THR A 27 -3.29 -23.70 24.73
N LEU A 28 -3.36 -22.65 23.91
CA LEU A 28 -3.00 -22.63 22.49
C LEU A 28 -1.86 -21.65 22.27
N TYR A 29 -1.11 -21.87 21.20
CA TYR A 29 -0.03 -20.96 20.77
C TYR A 29 -0.42 -20.31 19.45
N THR A 30 -0.65 -19.00 19.47
CA THR A 30 -1.10 -18.24 18.30
C THR A 30 0.07 -17.44 17.70
N CYS A 31 0.24 -17.55 16.41
CA CYS A 31 1.27 -16.81 15.68
C CYS A 31 0.93 -15.31 15.61
N THR A 32 1.86 -14.45 16.01
CA THR A 32 1.70 -12.98 15.95
C THR A 32 1.70 -12.44 14.52
N GLU A 33 2.28 -13.18 13.56
CA GLU A 33 2.40 -12.77 12.18
C GLU A 33 1.20 -13.15 11.31
N CYS A 34 0.71 -14.40 11.43
CA CYS A 34 -0.36 -14.90 10.56
C CYS A 34 -1.63 -15.32 11.27
N GLY A 35 -1.64 -15.32 12.63
CA GLY A 35 -2.80 -15.72 13.42
C GLY A 35 -3.08 -17.22 13.43
N ALA A 36 -2.23 -18.07 12.88
CA ALA A 36 -2.34 -19.51 12.96
C ALA A 36 -2.20 -19.98 14.41
N SER A 37 -3.10 -20.88 14.89
CA SER A 37 -3.10 -21.38 16.25
C SER A 37 -2.71 -22.85 16.27
N GLU A 38 -1.74 -23.19 17.15
CA GLU A 38 -1.19 -24.53 17.31
C GLU A 38 -1.39 -25.02 18.75
N PRO A 39 -1.63 -26.33 18.96
CA PRO A 39 -1.85 -26.88 20.29
C PRO A 39 -0.57 -26.99 21.13
N LYS A 40 0.60 -26.79 20.50
CA LYS A 40 1.93 -26.84 21.15
C LYS A 40 2.79 -25.72 20.59
N TRP A 41 3.67 -25.19 21.43
CA TRP A 41 4.68 -24.24 20.99
C TRP A 41 5.66 -24.89 20.01
N GLN A 42 5.96 -24.21 18.92
CA GLN A 42 6.94 -24.60 17.92
C GLN A 42 7.85 -23.39 17.63
N GLY A 43 9.12 -23.61 17.37
CA GLY A 43 10.07 -22.53 17.05
C GLY A 43 9.75 -21.82 15.73
N GLN A 44 9.05 -22.52 14.80
CA GLN A 44 8.64 -21.97 13.52
C GLN A 44 7.12 -22.16 13.33
N CYS A 45 6.44 -21.12 12.90
CA CYS A 45 5.01 -21.18 12.60
C CYS A 45 4.77 -22.01 11.32
N PRO A 46 3.94 -23.07 11.34
CA PRO A 46 3.65 -23.87 10.16
C PRO A 46 2.81 -23.13 9.11
N GLY A 47 2.11 -22.06 9.49
CA GLY A 47 1.27 -21.28 8.58
C GLY A 47 2.03 -20.26 7.74
N CYS A 48 3.01 -19.57 8.33
CA CYS A 48 3.76 -18.50 7.63
C CYS A 48 5.27 -18.71 7.62
N LEU A 49 5.76 -19.79 8.25
CA LEU A 49 7.19 -20.15 8.36
C LEU A 49 8.05 -19.13 9.14
N ALA A 50 7.46 -18.16 9.82
CA ALA A 50 8.16 -17.21 10.66
C ALA A 50 8.68 -17.87 11.95
N TRP A 51 9.87 -17.47 12.41
CA TRP A 51 10.50 -18.02 13.61
C TRP A 51 10.13 -17.23 14.85
N ASN A 52 9.94 -17.93 15.99
CA ASN A 52 9.66 -17.36 17.31
C ASN A 52 8.42 -16.43 17.37
N THR A 53 7.42 -16.69 16.55
CA THR A 53 6.19 -15.88 16.46
C THR A 53 4.98 -16.49 17.17
N LEU A 54 5.12 -17.70 17.75
CA LEU A 54 4.05 -18.38 18.50
C LEU A 54 4.06 -17.93 19.95
N VAL A 55 2.98 -17.23 20.36
CA VAL A 55 2.78 -16.73 21.73
C VAL A 55 1.68 -17.54 22.41
N GLU A 56 1.85 -17.85 23.69
CA GLU A 56 0.87 -18.56 24.49
C GLU A 56 -0.43 -17.76 24.60
N THR A 57 -1.55 -18.38 24.23
CA THR A 57 -2.90 -17.83 24.34
C THR A 57 -3.80 -18.86 24.99
N LEU A 58 -4.72 -18.43 25.85
CA LEU A 58 -5.72 -19.32 26.43
C LEU A 58 -6.77 -19.65 25.38
N GLU A 59 -7.09 -20.94 25.22
CA GLU A 59 -8.22 -21.36 24.39
C GLU A 59 -9.52 -20.84 25.02
N GLU A 60 -10.15 -19.89 24.38
CA GLU A 60 -11.52 -19.53 24.73
C GLU A 60 -12.43 -20.70 24.35
N THR A 61 -13.17 -21.23 25.32
CA THR A 61 -14.23 -22.19 25.04
C THR A 61 -15.24 -21.54 24.11
N VAL A 62 -15.14 -21.84 22.84
CA VAL A 62 -16.06 -21.36 21.81
C VAL A 62 -17.45 -21.93 22.16
N SER A 63 -18.34 -21.11 22.68
CA SER A 63 -19.76 -21.40 22.66
C SER A 63 -20.14 -21.60 21.19
N THR A 64 -20.60 -22.78 20.82
CA THR A 64 -20.88 -23.27 19.47
C THR A 64 -21.95 -22.45 18.71
N ASN A 65 -22.31 -21.25 19.18
CA ASN A 65 -23.34 -20.42 18.57
C ASN A 65 -22.97 -18.91 18.49
N ARG A 66 -21.67 -18.56 18.34
CA ARG A 66 -21.25 -17.14 18.23
C ARG A 66 -21.85 -16.39 17.04
N TYR A 67 -22.26 -17.09 16.02
CA TYR A 67 -22.80 -16.49 14.80
C TYR A 67 -24.33 -16.54 14.70
N ALA A 68 -25.03 -17.26 15.57
CA ALA A 68 -26.48 -17.49 15.45
C ALA A 68 -27.35 -16.49 16.22
N ASN A 69 -26.89 -15.88 17.33
CA ASN A 69 -27.83 -15.28 18.29
C ASN A 69 -27.81 -13.74 18.42
N LYS A 70 -27.05 -12.98 17.63
CA LYS A 70 -27.12 -11.50 17.67
C LYS A 70 -27.66 -10.83 16.41
N PHE A 71 -27.98 -11.59 15.36
CA PHE A 71 -28.50 -11.07 14.09
C PHE A 71 -29.76 -11.81 13.62
N ASP A 72 -30.64 -12.21 14.52
CA ASP A 72 -31.90 -12.92 14.21
C ASP A 72 -32.88 -12.12 13.30
N GLY A 73 -32.57 -10.87 13.02
CA GLY A 73 -33.36 -10.07 12.05
C GLY A 73 -32.88 -10.13 10.59
N LEU A 74 -31.74 -10.81 10.29
CA LEU A 74 -31.10 -10.76 8.96
C LEU A 74 -30.91 -12.15 8.30
N THR A 75 -31.47 -13.20 8.85
CA THR A 75 -31.52 -14.53 8.21
C THR A 75 -32.65 -14.58 7.17
N GLN A 76 -32.61 -13.74 6.14
CA GLN A 76 -33.27 -14.09 4.89
C GLN A 76 -32.46 -15.23 4.26
N SER A 77 -33.13 -16.36 4.00
CA SER A 77 -32.54 -17.48 3.28
C SER A 77 -31.87 -16.97 1.99
N ALA A 78 -30.57 -17.17 1.86
CA ALA A 78 -29.83 -16.78 0.65
C ALA A 78 -30.48 -17.52 -0.55
N SER A 79 -31.14 -16.81 -1.44
CA SER A 79 -31.72 -17.40 -2.65
C SER A 79 -30.59 -17.66 -3.66
N LEU A 80 -30.53 -18.87 -4.18
CA LEU A 80 -29.65 -19.20 -5.30
C LEU A 80 -30.10 -18.41 -6.55
N GLN A 81 -29.18 -17.63 -7.10
CA GLN A 81 -29.40 -16.88 -8.34
C GLN A 81 -28.49 -17.41 -9.45
N LYS A 82 -28.98 -17.53 -10.66
CA LYS A 82 -28.13 -17.86 -11.81
C LYS A 82 -27.30 -16.63 -12.17
N ILE A 83 -26.00 -16.79 -12.42
CA ILE A 83 -25.10 -15.71 -12.83
C ILE A 83 -25.66 -14.96 -14.06
N SER A 84 -26.30 -15.67 -15.00
CA SER A 84 -26.92 -15.10 -16.19
C SER A 84 -28.15 -14.21 -15.91
N SER A 85 -28.77 -14.33 -14.73
CA SER A 85 -29.90 -13.48 -14.32
C SER A 85 -29.45 -12.22 -13.56
N ILE A 86 -28.16 -12.14 -13.20
CA ILE A 86 -27.59 -10.96 -12.56
C ILE A 86 -27.20 -9.99 -13.66
N GLN A 87 -27.92 -8.88 -13.76
CA GLN A 87 -27.50 -7.78 -14.63
C GLN A 87 -26.17 -7.25 -14.06
N ALA A 88 -25.08 -7.44 -14.80
CA ALA A 88 -23.83 -6.75 -14.53
C ALA A 88 -24.01 -5.28 -14.91
N ALA A 89 -24.73 -4.53 -14.07
CA ALA A 89 -24.74 -3.08 -14.18
C ALA A 89 -23.31 -2.59 -13.92
N ASP A 90 -22.87 -1.59 -14.68
CA ASP A 90 -21.63 -0.89 -14.38
C ASP A 90 -21.68 -0.47 -12.91
N ILE A 91 -20.73 -0.96 -12.13
CA ILE A 91 -20.66 -0.67 -10.69
C ILE A 91 -20.52 0.85 -10.55
N ALA A 92 -21.57 1.50 -10.04
CA ALA A 92 -21.57 2.93 -9.81
C ALA A 92 -20.42 3.30 -8.87
N ARG A 93 -19.63 4.28 -9.26
CA ARG A 93 -18.48 4.76 -8.49
C ARG A 93 -18.73 6.18 -8.05
N GLN A 94 -18.52 6.45 -6.78
CA GLN A 94 -18.62 7.78 -6.21
C GLN A 94 -17.23 8.41 -6.19
N ALA A 95 -17.05 9.48 -6.98
CA ALA A 95 -15.81 10.24 -6.98
C ALA A 95 -15.57 10.89 -5.62
N THR A 96 -14.34 10.79 -5.11
CA THR A 96 -13.97 11.38 -3.81
C THR A 96 -13.68 12.87 -3.88
N GLY A 97 -13.62 13.43 -5.09
CA GLY A 97 -13.22 14.82 -5.35
C GLY A 97 -11.71 15.05 -5.35
N ILE A 98 -10.93 13.98 -5.23
CA ILE A 98 -9.47 14.00 -5.29
C ILE A 98 -9.05 13.01 -6.38
N SER A 99 -8.64 13.50 -7.56
CA SER A 99 -8.46 12.66 -8.76
C SER A 99 -7.33 11.64 -8.61
N GLU A 100 -6.27 11.96 -7.87
CA GLU A 100 -5.18 11.03 -7.57
C GLU A 100 -5.62 9.91 -6.60
N PHE A 101 -6.59 10.19 -5.72
CA PHE A 101 -7.18 9.17 -4.85
C PHE A 101 -8.19 8.30 -5.61
N ASP A 102 -9.02 8.92 -6.45
CA ASP A 102 -9.94 8.18 -7.33
C ASP A 102 -9.18 7.23 -8.26
N ARG A 103 -8.03 7.64 -8.78
CA ARG A 103 -7.14 6.79 -9.59
C ARG A 103 -6.77 5.49 -8.87
N VAL A 104 -6.26 5.55 -7.65
CA VAL A 104 -5.83 4.34 -6.91
C VAL A 104 -7.00 3.48 -6.46
N LEU A 105 -8.19 4.07 -6.33
CA LEU A 105 -9.43 3.36 -6.09
C LEU A 105 -10.00 2.68 -7.36
N GLY A 106 -9.46 3.00 -8.53
CA GLY A 106 -9.95 2.49 -9.82
C GLY A 106 -11.13 3.27 -10.37
N GLY A 107 -11.22 4.58 -10.04
CA GLY A 107 -12.23 5.54 -10.51
C GLY A 107 -13.20 6.02 -9.44
N GLY A 108 -12.96 5.72 -8.17
CA GLY A 108 -13.78 6.17 -7.04
C GLY A 108 -14.20 5.07 -6.09
N LEU A 109 -14.96 5.43 -5.08
CA LEU A 109 -15.52 4.53 -4.07
C LEU A 109 -16.69 3.72 -4.65
N VAL A 110 -16.79 2.47 -4.21
CA VAL A 110 -17.84 1.53 -4.63
C VAL A 110 -18.78 1.28 -3.47
N GLU A 111 -20.09 1.34 -3.73
CA GLU A 111 -21.12 1.05 -2.74
C GLU A 111 -20.93 -0.35 -2.13
N GLY A 112 -21.00 -0.44 -0.81
CA GLY A 112 -20.71 -1.68 -0.07
C GLY A 112 -19.26 -2.15 -0.14
N GLY A 113 -18.36 -1.36 -0.75
CA GLY A 113 -16.94 -1.64 -0.83
C GLY A 113 -16.22 -1.37 0.48
N VAL A 114 -15.18 -2.17 0.77
CA VAL A 114 -14.32 -1.99 1.95
C VAL A 114 -12.90 -1.73 1.52
N VAL A 115 -12.39 -0.57 1.92
CA VAL A 115 -11.02 -0.10 1.61
C VAL A 115 -10.19 -0.10 2.88
N LEU A 116 -9.02 -0.72 2.85
CA LEU A 116 -8.02 -0.61 3.90
C LEU A 116 -6.93 0.37 3.46
N ILE A 117 -6.64 1.36 4.28
CA ILE A 117 -5.54 2.30 4.08
C ILE A 117 -4.48 2.08 5.15
N GLY A 118 -3.33 1.54 4.75
CA GLY A 118 -2.16 1.33 5.60
C GLY A 118 -1.11 2.43 5.42
N GLY A 119 -0.17 2.52 6.36
CA GLY A 119 0.97 3.45 6.28
C GLY A 119 1.45 3.89 7.66
N ASP A 120 2.64 4.49 7.71
CA ASP A 120 3.27 4.95 8.95
C ASP A 120 2.40 5.97 9.71
N PRO A 121 2.51 6.01 11.04
CA PRO A 121 1.89 7.08 11.84
C PRO A 121 2.38 8.45 11.37
N GLY A 122 1.45 9.42 11.27
CA GLY A 122 1.78 10.80 10.87
C GLY A 122 1.98 11.03 9.36
N ILE A 123 1.89 9.98 8.51
CA ILE A 123 2.11 10.13 7.07
C ILE A 123 1.02 10.93 6.33
N GLY A 124 -0.18 11.09 6.94
CA GLY A 124 -1.27 11.89 6.38
C GLY A 124 -2.58 11.14 6.11
N LYS A 125 -2.73 9.86 6.52
CA LYS A 125 -3.94 9.05 6.29
C LYS A 125 -5.21 9.76 6.75
N SER A 126 -5.29 10.12 8.04
CA SER A 126 -6.45 10.80 8.65
C SER A 126 -6.70 12.18 8.03
N THR A 127 -5.66 12.87 7.57
CA THR A 127 -5.78 14.16 6.86
C THR A 127 -6.47 13.98 5.52
N LEU A 128 -6.03 13.02 4.71
CA LEU A 128 -6.64 12.72 3.42
C LEU A 128 -8.12 12.33 3.58
N LEU A 129 -8.39 11.43 4.53
CA LEU A 129 -9.75 10.93 4.73
C LEU A 129 -10.71 12.00 5.23
N LEU A 130 -10.23 12.92 6.08
CA LEU A 130 -11.04 14.07 6.48
C LEU A 130 -11.34 14.99 5.29
N GLN A 131 -10.37 15.23 4.39
CA GLN A 131 -10.59 15.98 3.15
C GLN A 131 -11.62 15.29 2.24
N VAL A 132 -11.54 13.97 2.08
CA VAL A 132 -12.48 13.15 1.31
C VAL A 132 -13.88 13.25 1.90
N LEU A 133 -14.04 13.04 3.21
CA LEU A 133 -15.36 13.10 3.86
C LEU A 133 -15.98 14.48 3.79
N CYS A 134 -15.20 15.57 3.97
CA CYS A 134 -15.70 16.93 3.81
C CYS A 134 -16.16 17.24 2.37
N HIS A 135 -15.53 16.60 1.38
CA HIS A 135 -16.00 16.72 0.00
C HIS A 135 -17.30 15.94 -0.25
N LEU A 136 -17.33 14.68 0.21
CA LEU A 136 -18.46 13.78 0.01
C LEU A 136 -19.68 14.16 0.86
N GLY A 137 -19.50 14.71 2.07
CA GLY A 137 -20.56 15.11 2.97
C GLY A 137 -21.54 16.14 2.37
N ARG A 138 -21.11 16.86 1.33
CA ARG A 138 -22.00 17.78 0.59
C ARG A 138 -23.08 17.08 -0.22
N SER A 139 -22.91 15.81 -0.54
CA SER A 139 -23.81 15.04 -1.41
C SER A 139 -24.23 13.68 -0.84
N ALA A 140 -23.61 13.24 0.25
CA ALA A 140 -23.79 11.92 0.85
C ALA A 140 -23.61 12.00 2.35
N GLN A 141 -24.34 11.17 3.12
CA GLN A 141 -24.15 11.08 4.56
C GLN A 141 -22.82 10.39 4.87
N ALA A 142 -21.94 11.09 5.59
CA ALA A 142 -20.59 10.68 5.90
C ALA A 142 -20.34 10.64 7.41
N ILE A 143 -19.87 9.50 7.92
CA ILE A 143 -19.53 9.33 9.34
C ILE A 143 -18.02 9.08 9.49
N TYR A 144 -17.40 9.83 10.41
CA TYR A 144 -16.03 9.60 10.85
C TYR A 144 -16.05 8.98 12.25
N VAL A 145 -15.63 7.72 12.35
CA VAL A 145 -15.47 7.02 13.64
C VAL A 145 -14.02 7.16 14.08
N SER A 146 -13.79 7.78 15.24
CA SER A 146 -12.47 7.99 15.80
C SER A 146 -12.27 7.18 17.08
N GLY A 147 -11.22 6.37 17.10
CA GLY A 147 -10.75 5.68 18.29
C GLY A 147 -9.43 6.21 18.86
N GLU A 148 -8.75 7.13 18.16
CA GLU A 148 -7.44 7.66 18.58
C GLU A 148 -7.50 9.13 18.99
N GLU A 149 -8.29 9.92 18.27
CA GLU A 149 -8.35 11.36 18.49
C GLU A 149 -9.70 11.78 19.09
N SER A 150 -9.66 12.79 19.96
CA SER A 150 -10.88 13.40 20.49
C SER A 150 -11.62 14.21 19.42
N PRO A 151 -12.93 14.43 19.58
CA PRO A 151 -13.71 15.27 18.67
C PRO A 151 -13.13 16.67 18.49
N GLN A 152 -12.58 17.26 19.58
CA GLN A 152 -11.95 18.57 19.56
C GLN A 152 -10.69 18.59 18.69
N GLN A 153 -9.86 17.54 18.74
CA GLN A 153 -8.65 17.43 17.92
C GLN A 153 -8.98 17.36 16.43
N ILE A 154 -10.00 16.57 16.07
CA ILE A 154 -10.47 16.46 14.68
C ILE A 154 -11.05 17.77 14.19
N ALA A 155 -11.87 18.45 15.01
CA ALA A 155 -12.43 19.77 14.67
C ALA A 155 -11.31 20.83 14.49
N MET A 156 -10.29 20.85 15.37
CA MET A 156 -9.13 21.72 15.21
C MET A 156 -8.34 21.42 13.93
N ARG A 157 -8.20 20.14 13.57
CA ARG A 157 -7.57 19.72 12.31
C ARG A 157 -8.38 20.24 11.11
N ALA A 158 -9.70 20.02 11.07
CA ALA A 158 -10.57 20.51 10.01
C ALA A 158 -10.44 22.03 9.84
N LYS A 159 -10.46 22.78 10.94
CA LYS A 159 -10.28 24.25 10.95
C LYS A 159 -8.90 24.66 10.42
N ARG A 160 -7.83 24.01 10.87
CA ARG A 160 -6.45 24.28 10.39
C ARG A 160 -6.31 24.05 8.88
N LEU A 161 -6.96 23.03 8.36
CA LEU A 161 -6.95 22.69 6.94
C LEU A 161 -7.89 23.56 6.10
N GLY A 162 -8.73 24.39 6.73
CA GLY A 162 -9.73 25.21 6.06
C GLY A 162 -10.85 24.38 5.41
N LEU A 163 -11.18 23.22 6.02
CA LEU A 163 -12.22 22.32 5.51
C LEU A 163 -13.59 22.71 6.05
N ASP A 164 -14.59 22.62 5.19
CA ASP A 164 -15.99 22.68 5.60
C ASP A 164 -16.44 21.27 6.02
N ALA A 165 -16.49 21.05 7.33
CA ALA A 165 -16.86 19.78 7.93
C ALA A 165 -18.28 19.78 8.51
N SER A 166 -19.14 20.76 8.14
CA SER A 166 -20.50 20.91 8.69
C SER A 166 -21.39 19.70 8.49
N GLU A 167 -21.19 18.97 7.39
CA GLU A 167 -22.00 17.82 7.00
C GLU A 167 -21.36 16.47 7.37
N VAL A 168 -20.20 16.48 8.07
CA VAL A 168 -19.52 15.25 8.50
C VAL A 168 -19.89 14.93 9.94
N GLU A 169 -20.57 13.81 10.14
CA GLU A 169 -20.90 13.32 11.49
C GLU A 169 -19.69 12.62 12.12
N LEU A 170 -19.45 12.88 13.41
CA LEU A 170 -18.33 12.33 14.16
C LEU A 170 -18.83 11.40 15.27
N LEU A 171 -18.31 10.18 15.32
CA LEU A 171 -18.54 9.21 16.37
C LEU A 171 -17.22 8.91 17.11
N ALA A 172 -17.09 9.33 18.37
CA ALA A 172 -15.95 8.96 19.22
C ALA A 172 -16.30 7.67 19.98
N GLU A 173 -15.99 6.53 19.39
CA GLU A 173 -16.30 5.21 19.96
C GLU A 173 -15.27 4.16 19.47
N ILE A 174 -14.95 3.21 20.35
CA ILE A 174 -14.02 2.09 20.09
C ILE A 174 -14.68 0.71 20.28
N ASN A 175 -15.87 0.66 20.86
CA ASN A 175 -16.63 -0.58 21.01
C ASN A 175 -17.32 -0.92 19.68
N LEU A 176 -16.98 -2.08 19.10
CA LEU A 176 -17.49 -2.51 17.80
C LEU A 176 -19.01 -2.62 17.77
N GLU A 177 -19.61 -3.18 18.82
CA GLU A 177 -21.05 -3.43 18.90
C GLU A 177 -21.85 -2.12 18.83
N LYS A 178 -21.34 -1.06 19.48
CA LYS A 178 -21.94 0.28 19.41
C LYS A 178 -21.73 0.94 18.06
N ILE A 179 -20.53 0.78 17.46
CA ILE A 179 -20.25 1.28 16.12
C ILE A 179 -21.20 0.64 15.11
N LEU A 180 -21.36 -0.70 15.15
CA LEU A 180 -22.26 -1.43 14.26
C LEU A 180 -23.71 -0.98 14.42
N ALA A 181 -24.18 -0.82 15.67
CA ALA A 181 -25.54 -0.35 15.95
C ALA A 181 -25.79 1.06 15.41
N THR A 182 -24.82 1.97 15.54
CA THR A 182 -24.90 3.31 15.00
C THR A 182 -24.96 3.29 13.48
N LEU A 183 -24.07 2.54 12.81
CA LEU A 183 -24.07 2.41 11.36
C LEU A 183 -25.34 1.76 10.81
N GLN A 184 -25.93 0.80 11.52
CA GLN A 184 -27.22 0.18 11.16
C GLN A 184 -28.39 1.16 11.27
N THR A 185 -28.36 2.04 12.27
CA THR A 185 -29.44 3.02 12.51
C THR A 185 -29.39 4.17 11.50
N HIS A 186 -28.19 4.73 11.30
CA HIS A 186 -28.02 5.91 10.45
C HIS A 186 -27.85 5.58 8.97
N LYS A 187 -27.36 4.38 8.63
CA LYS A 187 -27.11 3.88 7.24
C LYS A 187 -26.41 4.91 6.36
N PRO A 188 -25.23 5.42 6.79
CA PRO A 188 -24.51 6.41 5.99
C PRO A 188 -24.07 5.81 4.65
N ASN A 189 -23.82 6.68 3.66
CA ASN A 189 -23.23 6.23 2.39
C ASN A 189 -21.78 5.80 2.58
N ILE A 190 -21.04 6.49 3.47
CA ILE A 190 -19.64 6.24 3.76
C ILE A 190 -19.34 6.33 5.26
N ALA A 191 -18.52 5.41 5.74
CA ALA A 191 -17.97 5.44 7.10
C ALA A 191 -16.46 5.24 7.08
N VAL A 192 -15.72 6.10 7.80
CA VAL A 192 -14.27 5.95 8.05
C VAL A 192 -14.08 5.45 9.48
N ILE A 193 -13.24 4.44 9.68
CA ILE A 193 -12.87 3.89 10.99
C ILE A 193 -11.39 4.18 11.22
N ASP A 194 -11.07 5.11 12.10
CA ASP A 194 -9.72 5.59 12.39
C ASP A 194 -9.34 5.44 13.88
N SER A 195 -8.62 4.37 14.26
CA SER A 195 -8.10 3.27 13.45
C SER A 195 -8.74 1.93 13.81
N ILE A 196 -8.62 0.96 12.93
CA ILE A 196 -9.13 -0.40 13.19
C ILE A 196 -8.39 -1.08 14.37
N GLN A 197 -7.18 -0.64 14.71
CA GLN A 197 -6.41 -1.18 15.82
C GLN A 197 -6.96 -0.78 17.19
N THR A 198 -7.67 0.32 17.29
CA THR A 198 -8.28 0.78 18.55
C THR A 198 -9.64 0.15 18.80
N VAL A 199 -10.30 -0.33 17.74
CA VAL A 199 -11.62 -0.96 17.85
C VAL A 199 -11.52 -2.35 18.45
N TYR A 200 -12.43 -2.67 19.37
CA TYR A 200 -12.51 -3.97 19.99
C TYR A 200 -13.95 -4.48 20.07
N SER A 201 -14.12 -5.80 20.03
CA SER A 201 -15.38 -6.50 20.30
C SER A 201 -15.35 -7.11 21.68
N GLU A 202 -16.43 -6.93 22.45
CA GLU A 202 -16.61 -7.56 23.76
C GLU A 202 -16.75 -9.10 23.66
N ALA A 203 -17.01 -9.61 22.47
CA ALA A 203 -17.09 -11.05 22.24
C ALA A 203 -15.74 -11.76 22.34
N LEU A 204 -14.62 -11.02 22.30
CA LEU A 204 -13.26 -11.55 22.40
C LEU A 204 -12.58 -11.05 23.68
N THR A 205 -11.84 -11.93 24.34
CA THR A 205 -11.09 -11.60 25.56
C THR A 205 -9.70 -11.05 25.28
N SER A 206 -9.25 -11.13 24.02
CA SER A 206 -7.96 -10.61 23.59
C SER A 206 -7.92 -9.07 23.63
N ALA A 207 -6.75 -8.51 23.91
CA ALA A 207 -6.57 -7.05 24.01
C ALA A 207 -6.89 -6.32 22.70
N PRO A 208 -7.40 -5.06 22.75
CA PRO A 208 -7.52 -4.19 21.58
C PRO A 208 -6.19 -4.12 20.80
N GLY A 209 -6.25 -4.06 19.48
CA GLY A 209 -5.06 -4.05 18.61
C GLY A 209 -4.42 -5.42 18.37
N SER A 210 -4.84 -6.48 19.09
CA SER A 210 -4.40 -7.84 18.79
C SER A 210 -4.91 -8.29 17.42
N VAL A 211 -4.18 -9.21 16.76
CA VAL A 211 -4.54 -9.76 15.44
C VAL A 211 -5.95 -10.34 15.44
N ALA A 212 -6.35 -11.01 16.53
CA ALA A 212 -7.69 -11.58 16.67
C ALA A 212 -8.79 -10.51 16.69
N GLN A 213 -8.60 -9.43 17.47
CA GLN A 213 -9.55 -8.32 17.53
C GLN A 213 -9.64 -7.60 16.17
N VAL A 214 -8.51 -7.24 15.59
CA VAL A 214 -8.46 -6.53 14.31
C VAL A 214 -9.12 -7.35 13.20
N ARG A 215 -8.90 -8.67 13.18
CA ARG A 215 -9.53 -9.58 12.22
C ARG A 215 -11.05 -9.65 12.40
N GLU A 216 -11.52 -9.86 13.62
CA GLU A 216 -12.94 -9.99 13.92
C GLU A 216 -13.68 -8.67 13.63
N CYS A 217 -13.16 -7.55 14.14
CA CYS A 217 -13.75 -6.23 13.89
C CYS A 217 -13.84 -5.92 12.38
N SER A 218 -12.77 -6.18 11.63
CA SER A 218 -12.77 -5.97 10.18
C SER A 218 -13.75 -6.89 9.46
N ALA A 219 -13.89 -8.15 9.89
CA ALA A 219 -14.82 -9.10 9.28
C ALA A 219 -16.28 -8.69 9.51
N GLN A 220 -16.62 -8.24 10.72
CA GLN A 220 -17.97 -7.78 11.03
C GLN A 220 -18.32 -6.47 10.31
N LEU A 221 -17.40 -5.50 10.27
CA LEU A 221 -17.57 -4.25 9.50
C LEU A 221 -17.72 -4.54 8.00
N THR A 222 -16.94 -5.47 7.44
CA THR A 222 -17.05 -5.87 6.04
C THR A 222 -18.40 -6.52 5.75
N ARG A 223 -18.91 -7.36 6.65
CA ARG A 223 -20.23 -7.96 6.50
C ARG A 223 -21.33 -6.91 6.51
N LEU A 224 -21.28 -5.97 7.47
CA LEU A 224 -22.23 -4.87 7.55
C LEU A 224 -22.19 -4.01 6.28
N ALA A 225 -21.01 -3.64 5.81
CA ALA A 225 -20.80 -2.86 4.58
C ALA A 225 -21.53 -3.50 3.39
N LYS A 226 -21.32 -4.80 3.18
CA LYS A 226 -21.95 -5.57 2.09
C LYS A 226 -23.47 -5.69 2.23
N GLN A 227 -23.97 -5.82 3.45
CA GLN A 227 -25.42 -5.99 3.72
C GLN A 227 -26.20 -4.69 3.54
N LEU A 228 -25.62 -3.56 3.95
CA LEU A 228 -26.32 -2.27 3.96
C LEU A 228 -25.93 -1.35 2.80
N GLY A 229 -24.98 -1.75 1.95
CA GLY A 229 -24.46 -0.89 0.88
C GLY A 229 -23.56 0.25 1.38
N ILE A 230 -23.07 0.19 2.63
CA ILE A 230 -22.23 1.24 3.19
C ILE A 230 -20.79 1.07 2.69
N THR A 231 -20.20 2.10 2.12
CA THR A 231 -18.75 2.11 1.84
C THR A 231 -17.97 2.32 3.13
N VAL A 232 -17.08 1.40 3.48
CA VAL A 232 -16.28 1.47 4.70
C VAL A 232 -14.80 1.64 4.36
N ILE A 233 -14.15 2.66 4.97
CA ILE A 233 -12.71 2.87 4.88
C ILE A 233 -12.10 2.59 6.26
N LEU A 234 -11.25 1.56 6.32
CA LEU A 234 -10.51 1.17 7.52
C LEU A 234 -9.12 1.81 7.47
N VAL A 235 -8.74 2.54 8.52
CA VAL A 235 -7.38 3.05 8.69
C VAL A 235 -6.57 2.06 9.50
N GLY A 236 -5.38 1.69 9.00
CA GLY A 236 -4.45 0.81 9.68
C GLY A 236 -3.05 1.40 9.79
N HIS A 237 -2.31 1.02 10.84
CA HIS A 237 -0.89 1.33 10.98
C HIS A 237 -0.04 0.14 10.54
N VAL A 238 1.13 0.41 9.96
CA VAL A 238 2.14 -0.61 9.63
C VAL A 238 3.08 -0.80 10.81
N THR A 239 3.67 -1.99 10.93
CA THR A 239 4.78 -2.22 11.86
C THR A 239 6.05 -1.55 11.34
N LYS A 240 7.09 -1.38 12.23
CA LYS A 240 8.39 -0.80 11.88
C LYS A 240 9.09 -1.48 10.68
N ASP A 241 8.71 -2.71 10.36
CA ASP A 241 9.24 -3.48 9.22
C ASP A 241 8.46 -3.25 7.92
N GLY A 242 7.57 -2.23 7.88
CA GLY A 242 6.75 -1.91 6.70
C GLY A 242 5.63 -2.92 6.45
N THR A 243 5.41 -3.87 7.36
CA THR A 243 4.29 -4.79 7.34
C THR A 243 3.16 -4.23 8.21
N LEU A 244 1.92 -4.36 7.79
CA LEU A 244 0.76 -3.98 8.60
C LEU A 244 0.74 -4.83 9.89
N ALA A 245 0.51 -4.32 11.07
CA ALA A 245 0.27 -5.11 12.27
C ALA A 245 -1.01 -5.94 12.10
N GLY A 246 -0.86 -7.24 11.87
CA GLY A 246 -1.97 -8.15 11.59
C GLY A 246 -2.58 -8.12 10.19
N PRO A 247 -1.84 -7.91 9.11
CA PRO A 247 -2.34 -7.34 7.86
C PRO A 247 -2.53 -8.29 6.70
N ARG A 248 -1.73 -9.30 6.50
CA ARG A 248 -2.00 -10.32 5.48
C ARG A 248 -3.36 -10.96 5.68
N VAL A 249 -3.85 -10.99 6.92
CA VAL A 249 -5.18 -11.48 7.27
C VAL A 249 -6.29 -10.53 6.81
N LEU A 250 -6.08 -9.20 6.89
CA LEU A 250 -7.06 -8.20 6.44
C LEU A 250 -7.13 -8.08 4.92
N GLU A 251 -6.04 -8.29 4.21
CA GLU A 251 -6.00 -8.26 2.75
C GLU A 251 -6.99 -9.24 2.11
N HIS A 252 -7.27 -10.35 2.76
CA HIS A 252 -8.26 -11.32 2.26
C HIS A 252 -9.70 -10.92 2.57
N ILE A 253 -9.92 -10.10 3.61
CA ILE A 253 -11.24 -9.68 4.08
C ILE A 253 -11.77 -8.48 3.28
N VAL A 254 -10.91 -7.49 3.02
CA VAL A 254 -11.28 -6.24 2.34
C VAL A 254 -11.21 -6.34 0.81
N ASP A 255 -11.85 -5.41 0.11
CA ASP A 255 -11.88 -5.38 -1.35
C ASP A 255 -10.68 -4.65 -1.96
N THR A 256 -10.25 -3.56 -1.33
CA THR A 256 -9.14 -2.71 -1.77
C THR A 256 -8.16 -2.49 -0.63
N VAL A 257 -6.86 -2.57 -0.93
CA VAL A 257 -5.77 -2.28 0.01
C VAL A 257 -4.87 -1.23 -0.59
N LEU A 258 -4.78 -0.10 0.07
CA LEU A 258 -3.94 1.04 -0.29
C LEU A 258 -2.85 1.23 0.76
N TYR A 259 -1.64 1.55 0.31
CA TYR A 259 -0.54 1.92 1.20
C TYR A 259 -0.08 3.34 0.94
N PHE A 260 0.06 4.11 2.03
CA PHE A 260 0.81 5.33 2.02
C PHE A 260 2.30 5.02 2.10
N GLU A 261 3.05 5.52 1.13
CA GLU A 261 4.51 5.42 1.04
C GLU A 261 5.11 6.84 1.07
N GLY A 262 6.30 6.98 1.62
CA GLY A 262 7.04 8.25 1.60
C GLY A 262 7.89 8.44 2.84
N ASP A 263 8.97 9.19 2.71
CA ASP A 263 9.80 9.62 3.84
C ASP A 263 9.10 10.78 4.57
N GLN A 264 9.16 10.79 5.91
CA GLN A 264 8.62 11.86 6.74
C GLN A 264 9.25 13.22 6.41
N ASN A 265 10.48 13.24 5.92
CA ASN A 265 11.20 14.44 5.50
C ASN A 265 10.88 14.88 4.07
N SER A 266 10.19 14.05 3.27
CA SER A 266 9.76 14.41 1.93
C SER A 266 8.49 15.25 1.96
N SER A 267 8.41 16.25 1.07
CA SER A 267 7.17 17.02 0.86
C SER A 267 6.09 16.22 0.12
N PHE A 268 6.44 15.07 -0.43
CA PHE A 268 5.53 14.25 -1.24
C PHE A 268 5.13 12.98 -0.53
N ARG A 269 3.92 12.51 -0.85
CA ARG A 269 3.35 11.27 -0.37
C ARG A 269 2.83 10.49 -1.56
N LEU A 270 3.09 9.19 -1.56
CA LEU A 270 2.62 8.26 -2.57
C LEU A 270 1.56 7.36 -1.96
N ILE A 271 0.52 7.05 -2.72
CA ILE A 271 -0.48 6.05 -2.34
C ILE A 271 -0.47 4.99 -3.42
N ARG A 272 -0.21 3.75 -3.03
CA ARG A 272 -0.14 2.60 -3.94
C ARG A 272 -1.27 1.62 -3.68
N ALA A 273 -1.93 1.15 -4.74
CA ALA A 273 -2.93 0.09 -4.66
C ALA A 273 -2.25 -1.29 -4.71
N PHE A 274 -2.17 -1.99 -3.58
CA PHE A 274 -1.65 -3.37 -3.51
C PHE A 274 -2.68 -4.42 -3.91
N LYS A 275 -3.94 -4.16 -3.59
CA LYS A 275 -5.08 -4.98 -3.97
C LYS A 275 -6.23 -4.08 -4.38
N ASN A 276 -6.89 -4.41 -5.48
CA ASN A 276 -8.09 -3.72 -5.89
C ASN A 276 -9.00 -4.70 -6.68
N ARG A 277 -10.17 -5.03 -6.11
CA ARG A 277 -11.17 -5.86 -6.80
C ARG A 277 -11.98 -5.08 -7.83
N PHE A 278 -11.91 -3.76 -7.79
CA PHE A 278 -12.70 -2.86 -8.61
C PHE A 278 -11.89 -2.13 -9.69
N GLY A 279 -10.56 -2.33 -9.70
CA GLY A 279 -9.67 -1.64 -10.63
C GLY A 279 -8.31 -2.33 -10.76
N ALA A 280 -7.40 -1.65 -11.44
CA ALA A 280 -6.04 -2.13 -11.61
C ALA A 280 -5.28 -2.12 -10.26
N VAL A 281 -4.37 -3.07 -10.09
CA VAL A 281 -3.40 -3.09 -9.00
C VAL A 281 -2.15 -2.29 -9.39
N ASN A 282 -1.34 -1.91 -8.40
CA ASN A 282 -0.13 -1.09 -8.55
C ASN A 282 -0.36 0.33 -9.09
N GLU A 283 -1.62 0.79 -9.12
CA GLU A 283 -1.89 2.21 -9.40
C GLU A 283 -1.24 3.09 -8.34
N LEU A 284 -0.68 4.21 -8.79
CA LEU A 284 0.03 5.16 -7.95
C LEU A 284 -0.64 6.53 -7.99
N GLY A 285 -1.02 7.03 -6.81
CA GLY A 285 -1.46 8.39 -6.57
C GLY A 285 -0.34 9.22 -5.94
N VAL A 286 -0.14 10.44 -6.41
CA VAL A 286 0.94 11.31 -5.95
C VAL A 286 0.39 12.60 -5.35
N PHE A 287 0.80 12.88 -4.12
CA PHE A 287 0.32 14.01 -3.34
C PHE A 287 1.48 14.84 -2.81
N ALA A 288 1.28 16.15 -2.73
CA ALA A 288 2.14 17.07 -1.99
C ALA A 288 1.52 17.35 -0.62
N MET A 289 2.32 17.23 0.45
CA MET A 289 1.93 17.65 1.79
C MET A 289 2.09 19.17 1.90
N THR A 290 1.02 19.88 2.22
CA THR A 290 1.01 21.32 2.40
C THR A 290 0.40 21.69 3.74
N GLU A 291 0.51 22.95 4.13
CA GLU A 291 -0.18 23.47 5.33
C GLU A 291 -1.71 23.28 5.27
N LYS A 292 -2.27 23.25 4.07
CA LYS A 292 -3.70 23.02 3.79
C LYS A 292 -4.05 21.57 3.53
N GLY A 293 -3.20 20.61 3.94
CA GLY A 293 -3.38 19.19 3.77
C GLY A 293 -2.72 18.62 2.51
N LEU A 294 -3.20 17.46 2.09
CA LEU A 294 -2.71 16.78 0.90
C LEU A 294 -3.32 17.39 -0.36
N ARG A 295 -2.47 17.72 -1.32
CA ARG A 295 -2.86 18.18 -2.64
C ARG A 295 -2.37 17.24 -3.71
N GLU A 296 -3.20 16.96 -4.69
CA GLU A 296 -2.82 16.17 -5.85
C GLU A 296 -1.74 16.86 -6.69
N VAL A 297 -0.84 16.07 -7.22
CA VAL A 297 0.24 16.56 -8.09
C VAL A 297 -0.14 16.30 -9.54
N ALA A 298 -0.41 17.37 -10.28
CA ALA A 298 -0.86 17.29 -11.67
C ALA A 298 0.20 16.64 -12.61
N ASN A 299 1.47 16.90 -12.35
CA ASN A 299 2.59 16.31 -13.12
C ASN A 299 3.56 15.61 -12.16
N PRO A 300 3.32 14.34 -11.79
CA PRO A 300 4.22 13.60 -10.90
C PRO A 300 5.61 13.38 -11.47
N SER A 301 5.74 13.25 -12.79
CA SER A 301 7.05 13.07 -13.43
C SER A 301 8.02 14.23 -13.11
N ALA A 302 7.50 15.44 -12.93
CA ALA A 302 8.33 16.58 -12.55
C ALA A 302 9.04 16.41 -11.19
N LEU A 303 8.54 15.53 -10.32
CA LEU A 303 9.14 15.24 -9.01
C LEU A 303 10.35 14.30 -9.10
N PHE A 304 10.40 13.51 -10.17
CA PHE A 304 11.39 12.46 -10.39
C PHE A 304 12.42 12.85 -11.44
N LEU A 305 12.39 14.10 -11.88
CA LEU A 305 13.33 14.70 -12.82
C LEU A 305 14.08 15.83 -12.11
N SER A 306 15.40 15.75 -12.10
CA SER A 306 16.23 16.86 -11.61
C SER A 306 16.20 18.01 -12.60
N HIS A 307 16.11 19.22 -12.10
CA HIS A 307 16.29 20.43 -12.92
C HIS A 307 17.79 20.74 -13.02
N HIS A 308 18.41 20.27 -14.09
CA HIS A 308 19.78 20.65 -14.41
C HIS A 308 19.77 21.72 -15.51
N ASP A 309 20.35 22.86 -15.22
CA ASP A 309 20.56 23.94 -16.24
C ASP A 309 21.60 23.51 -17.29
N SER A 310 22.44 22.53 -16.97
CA SER A 310 23.47 21.95 -17.86
C SER A 310 23.30 20.44 -17.95
N GLN A 311 23.77 19.88 -19.06
CA GLN A 311 23.83 18.41 -19.23
C GLN A 311 24.87 17.83 -18.28
N VAL A 312 24.50 16.80 -17.54
CA VAL A 312 25.34 16.13 -16.53
C VAL A 312 25.62 14.69 -16.97
N ALA A 313 26.89 14.29 -16.93
CA ALA A 313 27.27 12.90 -17.19
C ALA A 313 26.70 11.98 -16.09
N GLY A 314 26.28 10.79 -16.50
CA GLY A 314 25.70 9.81 -15.56
C GLY A 314 24.19 9.93 -15.35
N SER A 315 23.51 10.91 -15.94
CA SER A 315 22.05 11.03 -15.87
C SER A 315 21.38 10.48 -17.14
N CYS A 316 20.33 9.69 -16.97
CA CYS A 316 19.49 9.16 -18.04
C CYS A 316 18.03 9.13 -17.62
N ILE A 317 17.14 9.66 -18.47
CA ILE A 317 15.71 9.66 -18.19
C ILE A 317 15.06 8.41 -18.79
N THR A 318 14.30 7.70 -17.96
CA THR A 318 13.53 6.53 -18.37
C THR A 318 12.04 6.76 -18.13
N VAL A 319 11.21 5.89 -18.72
CA VAL A 319 9.77 5.86 -18.45
C VAL A 319 9.40 4.51 -17.85
N THR A 320 8.91 4.51 -16.63
CA THR A 320 8.39 3.32 -15.93
C THR A 320 6.88 3.26 -15.99
N MET A 321 6.29 2.08 -15.79
CA MET A 321 4.85 1.93 -15.63
C MET A 321 4.53 1.64 -14.16
N GLU A 322 3.75 2.50 -13.56
CA GLU A 322 3.15 2.28 -12.24
C GLU A 322 1.65 2.02 -12.43
N GLY A 323 1.27 0.74 -12.38
CA GLY A 323 -0.07 0.32 -12.80
C GLY A 323 -0.30 0.64 -14.28
N THR A 324 -1.27 1.49 -14.54
CA THR A 324 -1.57 1.98 -15.91
C THR A 324 -0.90 3.32 -16.23
N ARG A 325 -0.18 3.92 -15.30
CA ARG A 325 0.41 5.26 -15.43
C ARG A 325 1.88 5.21 -15.85
N PRO A 326 2.24 5.79 -16.99
CA PRO A 326 3.65 6.04 -17.32
C PRO A 326 4.19 7.19 -16.45
N LEU A 327 5.35 6.98 -15.84
CA LEU A 327 6.08 7.99 -15.07
C LEU A 327 7.50 8.13 -15.61
N LEU A 328 7.92 9.36 -15.83
CA LEU A 328 9.31 9.64 -16.18
C LEU A 328 10.13 9.75 -14.90
N ILE A 329 11.22 9.01 -14.87
CA ILE A 329 12.13 8.95 -13.72
C ILE A 329 13.56 9.12 -14.24
N GLU A 330 14.34 9.92 -13.54
CA GLU A 330 15.76 10.07 -13.80
C GLU A 330 16.54 8.98 -13.07
N ILE A 331 17.39 8.28 -13.80
CA ILE A 331 18.38 7.33 -13.27
C ILE A 331 19.74 8.03 -13.29
N GLN A 332 20.35 8.12 -12.12
CA GLN A 332 21.68 8.68 -11.95
C GLN A 332 22.68 7.57 -11.66
N ALA A 333 23.80 7.58 -12.35
CA ALA A 333 24.93 6.70 -12.15
C ALA A 333 26.18 7.50 -11.79
N LEU A 334 26.90 7.05 -10.77
CA LEU A 334 28.25 7.49 -10.49
C LEU A 334 29.19 6.28 -10.63
N VAL A 335 30.15 6.39 -11.49
CA VAL A 335 31.21 5.39 -11.71
C VAL A 335 32.55 6.05 -11.40
N ASP A 336 33.31 5.46 -10.51
CA ASP A 336 34.60 5.97 -10.06
C ASP A 336 35.61 4.82 -9.86
N GLU A 337 36.90 5.13 -9.92
CA GLU A 337 37.95 4.15 -9.71
C GLU A 337 37.85 3.58 -8.27
N SER A 338 37.88 2.25 -8.15
CA SER A 338 37.79 1.63 -6.84
C SER A 338 39.17 1.62 -6.17
N HIS A 339 39.24 2.21 -5.00
CA HIS A 339 40.46 2.15 -4.13
C HIS A 339 40.44 0.98 -3.14
N ALA A 340 39.39 0.12 -3.21
CA ALA A 340 39.26 -1.05 -2.36
C ALA A 340 39.53 -2.35 -3.13
N PRO A 341 39.97 -3.43 -2.50
CA PRO A 341 40.17 -4.72 -3.13
C PRO A 341 38.89 -5.31 -3.76
N SER A 342 37.74 -4.90 -3.24
CA SER A 342 36.42 -5.30 -3.74
C SER A 342 35.59 -4.05 -4.10
N PRO A 343 35.33 -3.80 -5.39
CA PRO A 343 34.57 -2.65 -5.83
C PRO A 343 33.13 -2.64 -5.28
N LYS A 344 32.66 -1.48 -4.88
CA LYS A 344 31.31 -1.27 -4.34
C LYS A 344 30.27 -1.29 -5.45
N ARG A 345 29.15 -1.93 -5.20
CA ARG A 345 27.97 -1.95 -6.07
C ARG A 345 26.76 -1.57 -5.22
N LEU A 346 26.25 -0.37 -5.39
CA LEU A 346 25.14 0.14 -4.59
C LEU A 346 24.01 0.64 -5.50
N CYS A 347 22.79 0.22 -5.16
CA CYS A 347 21.57 0.71 -5.82
C CYS A 347 20.61 1.32 -4.80
N VAL A 348 20.10 2.49 -5.11
CA VAL A 348 18.99 3.11 -4.42
C VAL A 348 17.80 3.15 -5.37
N GLY A 349 16.69 2.54 -4.98
CA GLY A 349 15.48 2.45 -5.80
C GLY A 349 15.48 1.34 -6.86
N LEU A 350 16.54 0.55 -6.98
CA LEU A 350 16.68 -0.56 -7.93
C LEU A 350 17.22 -1.82 -7.22
N GLU A 351 17.01 -2.98 -7.83
CA GLU A 351 17.49 -4.26 -7.28
C GLU A 351 19.01 -4.42 -7.53
N GLN A 352 19.78 -4.67 -6.47
CA GLN A 352 21.22 -4.79 -6.53
C GLN A 352 21.70 -5.98 -7.38
N ASN A 353 21.00 -7.12 -7.35
CA ASN A 353 21.33 -8.29 -8.17
C ASN A 353 21.19 -7.98 -9.68
N ARG A 354 20.21 -7.13 -10.02
CA ARG A 354 20.02 -6.69 -11.41
C ARG A 354 21.20 -5.90 -11.91
N LEU A 355 21.73 -4.98 -11.11
CA LEU A 355 22.95 -4.22 -11.45
C LEU A 355 24.11 -5.15 -11.78
N ALA A 356 24.35 -6.17 -10.95
CA ALA A 356 25.46 -7.11 -11.19
C ALA A 356 25.33 -7.82 -12.53
N MET A 357 24.11 -8.24 -12.92
CA MET A 357 23.86 -8.84 -14.25
C MET A 357 24.09 -7.85 -15.37
N LEU A 358 23.62 -6.61 -15.26
CA LEU A 358 23.79 -5.58 -16.29
C LEU A 358 25.27 -5.22 -16.51
N LEU A 359 26.08 -5.16 -15.47
CA LEU A 359 27.52 -4.95 -15.57
C LEU A 359 28.23 -6.10 -16.28
N ALA A 360 27.82 -7.36 -16.03
CA ALA A 360 28.34 -8.52 -16.74
C ALA A 360 27.98 -8.49 -18.25
N VAL A 361 26.74 -8.11 -18.57
CA VAL A 361 26.28 -7.93 -19.96
C VAL A 361 27.06 -6.81 -20.65
N LEU A 362 27.27 -5.68 -19.98
CA LEU A 362 28.03 -4.54 -20.50
C LEU A 362 29.48 -4.93 -20.83
N HIS A 363 30.13 -5.66 -19.92
CA HIS A 363 31.47 -6.18 -20.19
C HIS A 363 31.49 -7.16 -21.35
N ARG A 364 30.62 -8.19 -21.34
CA ARG A 364 30.65 -9.28 -22.33
C ARG A 364 30.26 -8.86 -23.71
N HIS A 365 29.24 -8.00 -23.88
CA HIS A 365 28.64 -7.66 -25.18
C HIS A 365 29.02 -6.28 -25.69
N ALA A 366 29.51 -5.38 -24.83
CA ALA A 366 29.94 -4.06 -25.25
C ALA A 366 31.45 -3.82 -25.09
N GLY A 367 32.16 -4.79 -24.48
CA GLY A 367 33.61 -4.65 -24.24
C GLY A 367 33.97 -3.54 -23.25
N ILE A 368 33.05 -3.11 -22.41
CA ILE A 368 33.23 -2.07 -21.41
C ILE A 368 33.36 -2.71 -20.05
N PRO A 369 34.60 -2.83 -19.52
CA PRO A 369 34.83 -3.42 -18.18
C PRO A 369 34.50 -2.39 -17.08
N CYS A 370 33.90 -2.89 -16.00
CA CYS A 370 33.66 -2.12 -14.77
C CYS A 370 34.10 -2.93 -13.53
N PHE A 371 35.02 -3.91 -13.71
CA PHE A 371 35.41 -4.80 -12.63
C PHE A 371 36.26 -4.10 -11.56
N ASP A 372 36.96 -3.03 -11.89
CA ASP A 372 37.82 -2.18 -11.07
C ASP A 372 37.15 -0.84 -10.71
N GLN A 373 35.85 -0.67 -11.00
CA GLN A 373 35.13 0.56 -10.75
C GLN A 373 34.08 0.38 -9.65
N ASP A 374 33.99 1.35 -8.75
CA ASP A 374 32.82 1.51 -7.87
C ASP A 374 31.64 2.03 -8.70
N VAL A 375 30.46 1.43 -8.53
CA VAL A 375 29.26 1.81 -9.29
C VAL A 375 28.11 2.07 -8.33
N PHE A 376 27.60 3.29 -8.37
CA PHE A 376 26.48 3.76 -7.57
C PHE A 376 25.34 4.14 -8.51
N ILE A 377 24.13 3.61 -8.25
CA ILE A 377 22.92 3.93 -9.03
C ILE A 377 21.86 4.47 -8.09
N ASN A 378 21.21 5.53 -8.52
CA ASN A 378 20.13 6.16 -7.80
C ASN A 378 18.94 6.44 -8.73
N ALA A 379 17.74 5.98 -8.35
CA ALA A 379 16.49 6.43 -8.93
C ALA A 379 16.04 7.70 -8.18
N VAL A 380 15.93 8.81 -8.89
CA VAL A 380 15.57 10.10 -8.29
C VAL A 380 14.16 10.07 -7.71
N GLY A 381 13.97 10.73 -6.55
CA GLY A 381 12.70 10.82 -5.86
C GLY A 381 12.35 9.62 -4.94
N GLY A 382 13.28 8.68 -4.72
CA GLY A 382 13.12 7.58 -3.78
C GLY A 382 12.12 6.52 -4.22
N VAL A 383 11.76 6.47 -5.49
CA VAL A 383 10.85 5.46 -6.05
C VAL A 383 11.56 4.12 -6.16
N LYS A 384 10.86 3.05 -5.76
CA LYS A 384 11.33 1.67 -5.99
C LYS A 384 10.84 1.19 -7.35
N ILE A 385 11.76 0.94 -8.27
CA ILE A 385 11.47 0.45 -9.62
C ILE A 385 11.73 -1.05 -9.66
N ALA A 386 10.69 -1.84 -9.87
CA ALA A 386 10.79 -3.29 -9.94
C ALA A 386 10.80 -3.83 -11.39
N GLU A 387 10.39 -3.02 -12.36
CA GLU A 387 10.29 -3.48 -13.75
C GLU A 387 11.64 -3.42 -14.48
N PRO A 388 11.95 -4.41 -15.35
CA PRO A 388 13.21 -4.44 -16.11
C PRO A 388 13.26 -3.43 -17.25
N ALA A 389 12.22 -2.68 -17.52
CA ALA A 389 12.17 -1.65 -18.56
C ALA A 389 13.25 -0.58 -18.40
N VAL A 390 13.82 -0.40 -17.21
CA VAL A 390 14.85 0.59 -16.91
C VAL A 390 16.28 0.12 -17.23
N ASP A 391 16.49 -1.16 -17.54
CA ASP A 391 17.82 -1.73 -17.74
C ASP A 391 18.67 -0.96 -18.73
N LEU A 392 18.09 -0.63 -19.87
CA LEU A 392 18.80 0.09 -20.92
C LEU A 392 19.22 1.49 -20.45
N ALA A 393 18.36 2.18 -19.69
CA ALA A 393 18.68 3.48 -19.12
C ALA A 393 19.79 3.39 -18.06
N VAL A 394 19.77 2.36 -17.22
CA VAL A 394 20.84 2.08 -16.24
C VAL A 394 22.18 1.88 -16.93
N ILE A 395 22.21 1.05 -17.97
CA ILE A 395 23.46 0.84 -18.73
C ILE A 395 23.95 2.16 -19.38
N LEU A 396 23.07 2.92 -20.00
CA LEU A 396 23.46 4.17 -20.66
C LEU A 396 23.93 5.23 -19.65
N SER A 397 23.32 5.30 -18.46
CA SER A 397 23.77 6.18 -17.37
C SER A 397 25.16 5.77 -16.85
N ILE A 398 25.42 4.47 -16.67
CA ILE A 398 26.75 3.96 -16.30
C ILE A 398 27.80 4.35 -17.33
N VAL A 399 27.54 4.11 -18.61
CA VAL A 399 28.49 4.43 -19.68
C VAL A 399 28.70 5.94 -19.83
N SER A 400 27.64 6.73 -19.64
CA SER A 400 27.70 8.19 -19.61
C SER A 400 28.65 8.68 -18.51
N SER A 401 28.48 8.16 -17.28
CA SER A 401 29.33 8.47 -16.13
C SER A 401 30.77 8.04 -16.36
N LEU A 402 31.01 6.77 -16.73
CA LEU A 402 32.35 6.21 -16.98
C LEU A 402 33.15 6.98 -18.01
N LYS A 403 32.47 7.49 -19.07
CA LYS A 403 33.10 8.25 -20.14
C LYS A 403 33.09 9.75 -19.93
N ASN A 404 32.51 10.22 -18.85
CA ASN A 404 32.24 11.62 -18.54
C ASN A 404 31.61 12.36 -19.75
N LYS A 405 30.64 11.67 -20.40
CA LYS A 405 29.95 12.21 -21.59
C LYS A 405 28.44 12.30 -21.29
N PRO A 406 27.88 13.52 -21.16
CA PRO A 406 26.45 13.69 -20.88
C PRO A 406 25.55 13.11 -21.97
N LEU A 407 24.35 12.66 -21.59
CA LEU A 407 23.27 12.35 -22.50
C LEU A 407 22.45 13.63 -22.80
N ASP A 408 21.74 13.62 -23.91
CA ASP A 408 20.79 14.67 -24.24
C ASP A 408 19.66 14.67 -23.18
N ASN A 409 19.40 15.81 -22.54
CA ASN A 409 18.35 15.97 -21.52
C ASN A 409 16.93 15.89 -22.09
N LYS A 410 16.76 15.87 -23.42
CA LYS A 410 15.51 15.60 -24.13
C LYS A 410 15.39 14.16 -24.64
N LEU A 411 16.32 13.29 -24.24
CA LEU A 411 16.31 11.86 -24.55
C LEU A 411 15.63 11.06 -23.45
N ILE A 412 14.70 10.17 -23.83
CA ILE A 412 14.22 9.10 -22.95
C ILE A 412 14.72 7.75 -23.43
N VAL A 413 14.92 6.84 -22.49
CA VAL A 413 15.41 5.49 -22.80
C VAL A 413 14.59 4.47 -22.00
N PHE A 414 14.13 3.43 -22.66
CA PHE A 414 13.57 2.26 -21.96
C PHE A 414 13.78 0.98 -22.75
N GLY A 415 13.85 -0.15 -22.06
CA GLY A 415 13.98 -1.48 -22.65
C GLY A 415 14.62 -2.46 -21.66
N GLU A 416 14.15 -3.69 -21.64
CA GLU A 416 14.78 -4.77 -20.90
C GLU A 416 16.04 -5.24 -21.64
N VAL A 417 17.12 -5.52 -20.90
CA VAL A 417 18.36 -6.04 -21.49
C VAL A 417 18.55 -7.50 -21.07
N GLY A 418 18.54 -8.39 -22.04
CA GLY A 418 18.77 -9.82 -21.83
C GLY A 418 20.26 -10.17 -21.70
N LEU A 419 20.55 -11.37 -21.17
CA LEU A 419 21.92 -11.84 -20.92
C LEU A 419 22.75 -12.05 -22.19
N ALA A 420 22.11 -12.18 -23.36
CA ALA A 420 22.80 -12.27 -24.65
C ALA A 420 23.00 -10.90 -25.31
N GLY A 421 22.74 -9.78 -24.60
CA GLY A 421 22.89 -8.42 -25.07
C GLY A 421 21.76 -7.96 -26.00
N GLU A 422 20.67 -8.71 -26.08
CA GLU A 422 19.47 -8.31 -26.80
C GLU A 422 18.66 -7.29 -26.00
N VAL A 423 18.00 -6.37 -26.72
CA VAL A 423 17.06 -5.41 -26.13
C VAL A 423 15.64 -5.89 -26.37
N ARG A 424 14.96 -6.27 -25.30
CA ARG A 424 13.64 -6.88 -25.31
C ARG A 424 12.53 -5.84 -25.17
N PRO A 425 11.35 -6.11 -25.78
CA PRO A 425 10.19 -5.25 -25.65
C PRO A 425 9.66 -5.23 -24.21
N VAL A 426 9.08 -4.08 -23.85
CA VAL A 426 8.43 -3.88 -22.55
C VAL A 426 6.96 -3.55 -22.72
N GLN A 427 6.18 -3.75 -21.67
CA GLN A 427 4.76 -3.44 -21.70
C GLN A 427 4.51 -1.92 -21.82
N GLY A 428 3.39 -1.53 -22.44
CA GLY A 428 2.96 -0.14 -22.50
C GLY A 428 3.85 0.77 -23.35
N GLY A 429 4.70 0.26 -24.25
CA GLY A 429 5.66 1.06 -25.01
C GLY A 429 5.05 2.31 -25.68
N GLN A 430 3.85 2.18 -26.27
CA GLN A 430 3.16 3.31 -26.89
C GLN A 430 2.70 4.37 -25.87
N MET A 431 2.28 3.94 -24.68
CA MET A 431 1.88 4.86 -23.61
C MET A 431 3.08 5.63 -23.06
N ARG A 432 4.23 4.96 -22.90
CA ARG A 432 5.50 5.56 -22.48
C ARG A 432 5.94 6.65 -23.46
N LEU A 433 5.90 6.36 -24.75
CA LEU A 433 6.30 7.32 -25.80
C LEU A 433 5.35 8.53 -25.88
N LYS A 434 4.03 8.30 -25.76
CA LYS A 434 3.06 9.40 -25.75
C LYS A 434 3.24 10.32 -24.56
N GLU A 435 3.48 9.77 -23.36
CA GLU A 435 3.71 10.58 -22.16
C GLU A 435 5.02 11.37 -22.27
N ALA A 436 6.10 10.75 -22.77
CA ALA A 436 7.37 11.44 -23.02
C ALA A 436 7.18 12.61 -24.00
N ALA A 437 6.50 12.39 -25.13
CA ALA A 437 6.21 13.45 -26.10
C ALA A 437 5.38 14.60 -25.50
N LYS A 438 4.35 14.27 -24.69
CA LYS A 438 3.52 15.25 -23.98
C LYS A 438 4.34 16.11 -23.01
N LEU A 439 5.37 15.53 -22.39
CA LEU A 439 6.28 16.24 -21.46
C LEU A 439 7.44 16.94 -22.18
N GLY A 440 7.45 16.96 -23.52
CA GLY A 440 8.38 17.75 -24.33
C GLY A 440 9.73 17.07 -24.58
N PHE A 441 9.81 15.75 -24.44
CA PHE A 441 10.98 14.99 -24.91
C PHE A 441 10.94 14.82 -26.42
N THR A 442 12.10 14.89 -27.03
CA THR A 442 12.20 14.94 -28.51
C THR A 442 12.88 13.70 -29.10
N ARG A 443 13.56 12.90 -28.28
CA ARG A 443 14.26 11.69 -28.73
C ARG A 443 13.95 10.50 -27.78
N ALA A 444 13.86 9.30 -28.34
CA ALA A 444 13.61 8.08 -27.59
C ALA A 444 14.45 6.91 -28.13
N ILE A 445 15.22 6.23 -27.29
CA ILE A 445 15.87 4.95 -27.61
C ILE A 445 15.04 3.83 -27.00
N VAL A 446 14.50 2.95 -27.83
CA VAL A 446 13.52 1.94 -27.42
C VAL A 446 13.73 0.61 -28.12
N PRO A 447 13.23 -0.51 -27.57
CA PRO A 447 13.23 -1.78 -28.28
C PRO A 447 12.50 -1.67 -29.63
N LYS A 448 12.98 -2.33 -30.67
CA LYS A 448 12.39 -2.29 -32.01
C LYS A 448 10.90 -2.69 -32.00
N SER A 449 10.53 -3.66 -31.22
CA SER A 449 9.12 -4.10 -31.09
C SER A 449 8.22 -3.09 -30.39
N ASN A 450 8.77 -2.12 -29.65
CA ASN A 450 8.05 -1.02 -29.05
C ASN A 450 7.99 0.24 -29.93
N ALA A 451 8.72 0.26 -31.06
CA ALA A 451 8.69 1.38 -31.98
C ALA A 451 7.27 1.60 -32.53
N PRO A 452 6.80 2.85 -32.63
CA PRO A 452 5.43 3.13 -33.03
C PRO A 452 5.27 2.87 -34.55
N LYS A 453 4.13 2.29 -34.93
CA LYS A 453 3.77 2.10 -36.35
C LYS A 453 3.51 3.44 -37.06
N THR A 454 3.00 4.42 -36.36
CA THR A 454 2.76 5.79 -36.80
C THR A 454 3.66 6.75 -36.05
N LYS A 455 4.27 7.72 -36.77
CA LYS A 455 5.14 8.74 -36.15
C LYS A 455 4.38 9.49 -35.03
N ILE A 456 5.06 9.69 -33.92
CA ILE A 456 4.57 10.57 -32.84
C ILE A 456 5.11 11.95 -33.10
N ALA A 457 4.26 12.96 -33.21
CA ALA A 457 4.64 14.32 -33.47
C ALA A 457 5.64 14.84 -32.43
N GLY A 458 6.74 15.42 -32.87
CA GLY A 458 7.78 15.99 -32.01
C GLY A 458 8.71 14.98 -31.33
N LEU A 459 8.59 13.66 -31.61
CA LEU A 459 9.43 12.63 -30.99
C LEU A 459 10.11 11.75 -32.06
N GLU A 460 11.43 11.84 -32.14
CA GLU A 460 12.28 10.93 -32.91
C GLU A 460 12.47 9.62 -32.14
N VAL A 461 12.08 8.48 -32.72
CA VAL A 461 12.20 7.17 -32.08
C VAL A 461 13.30 6.35 -32.76
N ILE A 462 14.32 6.03 -31.98
CA ILE A 462 15.47 5.22 -32.36
C ILE A 462 15.20 3.80 -31.89
N ALA A 463 14.92 2.92 -32.83
CA ALA A 463 14.61 1.51 -32.54
C ALA A 463 15.90 0.70 -32.50
N VAL A 464 16.09 -0.08 -31.41
CA VAL A 464 17.28 -0.91 -31.20
C VAL A 464 16.89 -2.36 -30.91
N GLU A 465 17.70 -3.30 -31.34
CA GLU A 465 17.53 -4.75 -31.06
C GLU A 465 18.64 -5.28 -30.16
N ARG A 466 19.78 -4.60 -30.10
CA ARG A 466 20.95 -5.00 -29.34
C ARG A 466 21.56 -3.81 -28.59
N LEU A 467 22.20 -4.13 -27.45
CA LEU A 467 22.85 -3.14 -26.61
C LEU A 467 23.85 -2.26 -27.36
N GLU A 468 24.66 -2.86 -28.24
CA GLU A 468 25.66 -2.14 -29.03
C GLU A 468 25.07 -1.01 -29.89
N GLN A 469 23.86 -1.23 -30.44
CA GLN A 469 23.15 -0.22 -31.23
C GLN A 469 22.76 0.98 -30.37
N ALA A 470 22.30 0.75 -29.15
CA ALA A 470 21.99 1.84 -28.22
C ALA A 470 23.23 2.60 -27.79
N LEU A 471 24.35 1.92 -27.52
CA LEU A 471 25.63 2.53 -27.14
C LEU A 471 26.27 3.35 -28.29
N ASN A 472 26.04 2.97 -29.56
CA ASN A 472 26.51 3.73 -30.68
C ASN A 472 25.83 5.12 -30.81
N GLN A 473 24.62 5.27 -30.27
CA GLN A 473 23.94 6.57 -30.18
C GLN A 473 24.70 7.57 -29.26
N LEU A 474 25.44 7.04 -28.25
CA LEU A 474 26.32 7.86 -27.39
C LEU A 474 27.62 8.28 -28.05
N ARG A 475 28.07 7.54 -29.07
CA ARG A 475 29.32 7.87 -29.82
C ARG A 475 29.10 8.99 -30.83
N ASN A 476 27.88 9.12 -31.35
CA ASN A 476 27.50 10.05 -32.40
C ASN A 476 26.85 11.34 -31.88
N ALA A 477 26.61 11.45 -30.58
CA ALA A 477 26.16 12.63 -29.85
C ALA A 477 27.40 13.27 -29.17
#